data_cd8cf979991ff023ac5165cbd06e59b8
#
_entry.id   cd8cf979991ff023ac5165cbd06e59b8
#
_cell.length_a   1.000
_cell.length_b   1.000
_cell.length_c   1.000
_cell.angle_alpha   90.00
_cell.angle_beta   90.00
_cell.angle_gamma   90.00
#
_symmetry.space_group_name_H-M   'P 1'
#
loop_
_entity.id
_entity.type
_entity.pdbx_description
1 polymer ?
#
loop_
_entity_poly.entity_id
_entity_poly.type
_entity_poly.pdbx_seq_one_letter_code
_entity_poly.pdbx_strand_id
1 'polypeptide(L)'
;MKKIKKILSGYQMTPQEREQVWHGIVQKTKLRVATNKKHYVMRFAMVSLVVGMLVVTPFAYAAEQSLPGDMTYPIKTKVLEPIKERLLVKEAARAAYQKQLLEKRTEELQRLEDNKETTKDRLEKAREALHKQEEKIEKKIEVLESRGEDDAVEMLREVQKKQIEIKKEIIEKLEEREIKLKNREEKILEREKEFNQKREEHLREQRKKQEEQDRENKKIEHGE
;
A
#
# COMPACT_ATOMS: atom_id res chain seq x y z
N MET A 1 27.68 59.01 27.15
CA MET A 1 27.44 59.19 25.69
C MET A 1 27.57 60.66 25.21
N LYS A 2 27.29 61.67 26.01
CA LYS A 2 27.37 63.08 25.58
C LYS A 2 28.82 63.58 25.23
N LYS A 3 29.88 63.03 25.85
CA LYS A 3 31.32 63.43 25.56
C LYS A 3 31.82 62.93 24.19
N ILE A 4 31.36 61.77 23.72
CA ILE A 4 31.75 61.16 22.42
C ILE A 4 31.16 61.93 21.23
N LYS A 5 29.93 62.42 21.36
CA LYS A 5 29.26 63.24 20.32
C LYS A 5 30.01 64.60 20.09
N LYS A 6 30.57 65.17 21.14
CA LYS A 6 31.25 66.45 21.04
C LYS A 6 32.68 66.39 20.40
N ILE A 7 33.30 65.18 20.44
CA ILE A 7 34.59 64.90 19.80
C ILE A 7 34.36 64.59 18.31
N LEU A 8 33.31 63.95 17.97
CA LEU A 8 33.01 63.59 16.56
C LEU A 8 32.42 64.74 15.74
N SER A 9 31.84 65.78 16.33
CA SER A 9 31.24 66.90 15.62
C SER A 9 32.30 67.92 15.01
N GLY A 10 33.58 67.79 15.36
CA GLY A 10 34.64 68.62 14.80
C GLY A 10 35.55 67.90 13.79
N TYR A 11 35.40 66.60 13.58
CA TYR A 11 36.24 65.84 12.68
C TYR A 11 35.62 65.74 11.31
N GLN A 12 36.07 66.51 10.34
CA GLN A 12 35.69 66.35 8.94
C GLN A 12 36.69 65.43 8.26
N MET A 13 36.17 64.16 7.98
CA MET A 13 36.98 63.22 7.21
C MET A 13 37.28 63.73 5.81
N THR A 14 38.52 63.61 5.39
CA THR A 14 38.91 63.90 4.00
C THR A 14 38.20 62.90 3.06
N PRO A 15 38.00 63.25 1.79
CA PRO A 15 37.38 62.33 0.83
C PRO A 15 38.09 60.97 0.76
N GLN A 16 39.39 60.90 0.88
CA GLN A 16 40.21 59.69 0.87
C GLN A 16 40.00 58.83 2.11
N GLU A 17 39.92 59.40 3.30
CA GLU A 17 39.62 58.67 4.55
C GLU A 17 38.17 58.08 4.54
N ARG A 18 37.25 58.83 3.98
CA ARG A 18 35.85 58.34 3.83
C ARG A 18 35.80 57.14 2.93
N GLU A 19 36.51 57.08 1.84
CA GLU A 19 36.60 56.02 0.90
C GLU A 19 37.24 54.76 1.51
N GLN A 20 38.34 54.95 2.26
CA GLN A 20 39.02 53.85 2.98
C GLN A 20 38.08 53.20 4.05
N VAL A 21 37.39 54.02 4.84
CA VAL A 21 36.42 53.55 5.83
C VAL A 21 35.28 52.83 5.16
N TRP A 22 34.77 53.35 4.03
CA TRP A 22 33.72 52.72 3.26
C TRP A 22 34.16 51.38 2.69
N HIS A 23 35.32 51.28 2.10
CA HIS A 23 35.91 50.02 1.64
C HIS A 23 36.07 49.00 2.77
N GLY A 24 36.54 49.43 3.93
CA GLY A 24 36.66 48.56 5.12
C GLY A 24 35.30 48.01 5.60
N ILE A 25 34.27 48.85 5.60
CA ILE A 25 32.91 48.44 5.98
C ILE A 25 32.34 47.44 4.95
N VAL A 26 32.49 47.74 3.66
CA VAL A 26 31.98 46.87 2.59
C VAL A 26 32.67 45.51 2.58
N GLN A 27 33.98 45.44 2.80
CA GLN A 27 34.69 44.16 2.91
C GLN A 27 34.24 43.35 4.13
N LYS A 28 34.11 43.98 5.32
CA LYS A 28 33.64 43.29 6.53
C LYS A 28 32.18 42.81 6.41
N THR A 29 31.31 43.55 5.73
CA THR A 29 29.92 43.13 5.48
C THR A 29 29.83 42.01 4.46
N LYS A 30 30.62 42.04 3.38
CA LYS A 30 30.69 40.94 2.41
C LYS A 30 31.15 39.61 3.04
N LEU A 31 32.17 39.67 3.91
CA LEU A 31 32.67 38.48 4.63
C LEU A 31 31.64 37.94 5.62
N ARG A 32 30.87 38.76 6.34
CA ARG A 32 29.81 38.30 7.25
C ARG A 32 28.64 37.70 6.52
N VAL A 33 28.24 38.24 5.37
CA VAL A 33 27.13 37.69 4.57
C VAL A 33 27.51 36.35 3.95
N ALA A 34 28.77 36.17 3.53
CA ALA A 34 29.23 34.90 2.94
C ALA A 34 29.30 33.75 3.98
N THR A 35 29.72 34.04 5.22
CA THR A 35 29.79 33.03 6.30
C THR A 35 28.38 32.62 6.80
N ASN A 36 27.43 33.55 6.84
CA ASN A 36 26.05 33.23 7.26
C ASN A 36 25.28 32.36 6.25
N LYS A 37 25.48 32.56 4.93
CA LYS A 37 24.79 31.74 3.92
C LYS A 37 25.08 30.25 4.05
N LYS A 38 26.32 29.83 4.31
CA LYS A 38 26.66 28.40 4.51
C LYS A 38 25.96 27.80 5.72
N HIS A 39 25.85 28.51 6.82
CA HIS A 39 25.16 28.03 8.02
C HIS A 39 23.65 27.97 7.83
N TYR A 40 23.05 28.89 7.11
CA TYR A 40 21.63 28.84 6.78
C TYR A 40 21.32 27.66 5.85
N VAL A 41 22.07 27.45 4.77
CA VAL A 41 21.91 26.33 3.87
C VAL A 41 22.06 24.99 4.60
N MET A 42 23.05 24.87 5.48
CA MET A 42 23.27 23.65 6.26
C MET A 42 22.15 23.42 7.29
N ARG A 43 21.62 24.48 7.93
CA ARG A 43 20.45 24.36 8.83
C ARG A 43 19.19 24.01 8.09
N PHE A 44 18.92 24.60 6.93
CA PHE A 44 17.79 24.23 6.08
C PHE A 44 17.91 22.78 5.57
N ALA A 45 19.10 22.34 5.18
CA ALA A 45 19.35 20.96 4.79
C ALA A 45 19.10 19.97 5.95
N MET A 46 19.54 20.29 7.17
CA MET A 46 19.26 19.48 8.36
C MET A 46 17.77 19.44 8.70
N VAL A 47 17.09 20.59 8.68
CA VAL A 47 15.64 20.65 8.96
C VAL A 47 14.85 19.90 7.89
N SER A 48 15.18 20.05 6.60
CA SER A 48 14.51 19.32 5.53
C SER A 48 14.73 17.80 5.61
N LEU A 49 15.92 17.36 6.05
CA LEU A 49 16.22 15.95 6.29
C LEU A 49 15.37 15.38 7.44
N VAL A 50 15.26 16.12 8.55
CA VAL A 50 14.45 15.69 9.71
C VAL A 50 12.97 15.68 9.37
N VAL A 51 12.47 16.72 8.69
CA VAL A 51 11.06 16.76 8.22
C VAL A 51 10.81 15.64 7.21
N GLY A 52 11.73 15.38 6.28
CA GLY A 52 11.66 14.27 5.35
C GLY A 52 11.57 12.92 6.08
N MET A 53 12.39 12.69 7.10
CA MET A 53 12.32 11.47 7.91
C MET A 53 10.97 11.33 8.65
N LEU A 54 10.44 12.40 9.23
CA LEU A 54 9.16 12.37 9.96
C LEU A 54 7.96 12.08 9.06
N VAL A 55 8.02 12.48 7.80
CA VAL A 55 6.95 12.20 6.83
C VAL A 55 7.09 10.81 6.23
N VAL A 56 8.32 10.38 5.91
CA VAL A 56 8.55 9.09 5.22
C VAL A 56 8.34 7.89 6.16
N THR A 57 8.66 8.00 7.45
CA THR A 57 8.55 6.87 8.39
C THR A 57 7.13 6.31 8.56
N PRO A 58 6.07 7.12 8.78
CA PRO A 58 4.71 6.57 8.88
C PRO A 58 4.23 5.97 7.56
N PHE A 59 4.60 6.54 6.40
CA PHE A 59 4.28 5.98 5.10
C PHE A 59 5.01 4.65 4.83
N ALA A 60 6.28 4.55 5.21
CA ALA A 60 7.05 3.32 5.11
C ALA A 60 6.46 2.22 5.99
N TYR A 61 6.04 2.55 7.22
CA TYR A 61 5.37 1.62 8.12
C TYR A 61 4.01 1.16 7.57
N ALA A 62 3.18 2.09 7.09
CA ALA A 62 1.90 1.76 6.46
C ALA A 62 2.09 0.89 5.20
N ALA A 63 3.12 1.19 4.39
CA ALA A 63 3.45 0.37 3.23
C ALA A 63 3.90 -1.04 3.62
N GLU A 64 4.70 -1.21 4.69
CA GLU A 64 5.14 -2.52 5.17
C GLU A 64 3.97 -3.43 5.56
N GLN A 65 2.89 -2.86 6.11
CA GLN A 65 1.68 -3.58 6.52
C GLN A 65 0.66 -3.77 5.39
N SER A 66 0.89 -3.14 4.23
CA SER A 66 -0.06 -3.18 3.12
C SER A 66 -0.19 -4.59 2.51
N LEU A 67 -1.40 -4.90 2.08
CA LEU A 67 -1.75 -6.13 1.40
C LEU A 67 -1.87 -5.92 -0.11
N PRO A 68 -1.77 -6.98 -0.91
CA PRO A 68 -2.04 -6.92 -2.35
C PRO A 68 -3.40 -6.25 -2.66
N GLY A 69 -3.36 -5.25 -3.54
CA GLY A 69 -4.51 -4.40 -3.87
C GLY A 69 -4.61 -3.09 -3.09
N ASP A 70 -3.81 -2.88 -2.05
CA ASP A 70 -3.72 -1.59 -1.37
C ASP A 70 -2.88 -0.58 -2.17
N MET A 71 -3.19 0.71 -2.07
CA MET A 71 -2.49 1.79 -2.78
C MET A 71 -1.00 1.88 -2.41
N THR A 72 -0.63 1.51 -1.19
CA THR A 72 0.74 1.54 -0.69
C THR A 72 1.54 0.27 -1.00
N TYR A 73 0.89 -0.79 -1.47
CA TYR A 73 1.55 -2.07 -1.78
C TYR A 73 2.67 -1.96 -2.83
N PRO A 74 2.53 -1.17 -3.91
CA PRO A 74 3.63 -0.95 -4.85
C PRO A 74 4.87 -0.29 -4.22
N ILE A 75 4.70 0.55 -3.20
CA ILE A 75 5.82 1.16 -2.47
C ILE A 75 6.60 0.08 -1.71
N LYS A 76 5.89 -0.85 -1.05
CA LYS A 76 6.49 -2.00 -0.37
C LYS A 76 7.34 -2.84 -1.35
N THR A 77 6.73 -3.27 -2.45
CA THR A 77 7.34 -4.26 -3.35
C THR A 77 8.37 -3.69 -4.31
N LYS A 78 8.19 -2.43 -4.77
CA LYS A 78 9.08 -1.81 -5.77
C LYS A 78 10.15 -0.90 -5.18
N VAL A 79 9.96 -0.44 -3.94
CA VAL A 79 10.88 0.52 -3.29
C VAL A 79 11.52 -0.08 -2.05
N LEU A 80 10.72 -0.46 -1.04
CA LEU A 80 11.26 -0.85 0.26
C LEU A 80 12.00 -2.19 0.20
N GLU A 81 11.43 -3.20 -0.43
CA GLU A 81 12.03 -4.53 -0.53
C GLU A 81 13.34 -4.52 -1.35
N PRO A 82 13.43 -3.90 -2.53
CA PRO A 82 14.69 -3.80 -3.27
C PRO A 82 15.78 -3.01 -2.52
N ILE A 83 15.41 -1.96 -1.78
CA ILE A 83 16.37 -1.21 -0.97
C ILE A 83 16.92 -2.11 0.15
N LYS A 84 16.05 -2.82 0.88
CA LYS A 84 16.46 -3.76 1.93
C LYS A 84 17.40 -4.84 1.38
N GLU A 85 17.05 -5.44 0.24
CA GLU A 85 17.88 -6.46 -0.40
C GLU A 85 19.28 -5.94 -0.78
N ARG A 86 19.37 -4.72 -1.35
CA ARG A 86 20.65 -4.08 -1.73
C ARG A 86 21.56 -3.77 -0.56
N LEU A 87 21.00 -3.52 0.62
CA LEU A 87 21.78 -3.27 1.84
C LEU A 87 22.43 -4.55 2.38
N LEU A 88 21.97 -5.74 1.97
CA LEU A 88 22.54 -7.00 2.38
C LEU A 88 23.76 -7.34 1.50
N VAL A 89 24.93 -7.41 2.12
CA VAL A 89 26.19 -7.66 1.41
C VAL A 89 26.43 -9.14 1.16
N LYS A 90 26.09 -10.00 2.14
CA LYS A 90 26.33 -11.45 2.08
C LYS A 90 25.22 -12.16 1.29
N GLU A 91 25.58 -13.10 0.40
CA GLU A 91 24.60 -13.87 -0.37
C GLU A 91 23.69 -14.71 0.53
N ALA A 92 24.21 -15.33 1.58
CA ALA A 92 23.39 -16.04 2.57
C ALA A 92 22.33 -15.12 3.23
N ALA A 93 22.69 -13.86 3.53
CA ALA A 93 21.72 -12.89 4.08
C ALA A 93 20.66 -12.50 3.03
N ARG A 94 21.04 -12.39 1.76
CA ARG A 94 20.09 -12.16 0.66
C ARG A 94 19.16 -13.35 0.46
N ALA A 95 19.69 -14.59 0.51
CA ALA A 95 18.88 -15.80 0.45
C ALA A 95 17.88 -15.88 1.61
N ALA A 96 18.32 -15.61 2.83
CA ALA A 96 17.44 -15.53 4.01
C ALA A 96 16.36 -14.46 3.87
N TYR A 97 16.69 -13.32 3.27
CA TYR A 97 15.72 -12.26 3.00
C TYR A 97 14.69 -12.68 1.93
N GLN A 98 15.11 -13.34 0.86
CA GLN A 98 14.18 -13.87 -0.16
C GLN A 98 13.24 -14.94 0.43
N LYS A 99 13.74 -15.78 1.35
CA LYS A 99 12.92 -16.67 2.15
C LYS A 99 11.83 -15.90 2.92
N GLN A 100 12.22 -14.87 3.68
CA GLN A 100 11.26 -14.05 4.45
C GLN A 100 10.22 -13.37 3.52
N LEU A 101 10.62 -12.92 2.34
CA LEU A 101 9.69 -12.34 1.38
C LEU A 101 8.67 -13.36 0.88
N LEU A 102 9.08 -14.59 0.63
CA LEU A 102 8.18 -15.65 0.22
C LEU A 102 7.18 -16.01 1.33
N GLU A 103 7.65 -16.15 2.56
CA GLU A 103 6.80 -16.37 3.74
C GLU A 103 5.76 -15.23 3.89
N LYS A 104 6.20 -13.98 3.76
CA LYS A 104 5.29 -12.81 3.78
C LYS A 104 4.23 -12.85 2.69
N ARG A 105 4.57 -13.23 1.45
CA ARG A 105 3.57 -13.34 0.35
C ARG A 105 2.53 -14.41 0.64
N THR A 106 2.96 -15.49 1.29
CA THR A 106 2.03 -16.55 1.71
C THR A 106 1.09 -16.08 2.80
N GLU A 107 1.64 -15.41 3.82
CA GLU A 107 0.82 -14.82 4.89
C GLU A 107 -0.15 -13.76 4.35
N GLU A 108 0.28 -12.93 3.40
CA GLU A 108 -0.57 -11.95 2.74
C GLU A 108 -1.75 -12.60 2.02
N LEU A 109 -1.49 -13.71 1.30
CA LEU A 109 -2.52 -14.49 0.63
C LEU A 109 -3.48 -15.13 1.64
N GLN A 110 -2.98 -15.74 2.71
CA GLN A 110 -3.80 -16.33 3.79
C GLN A 110 -4.69 -15.28 4.46
N ARG A 111 -4.14 -14.11 4.83
CA ARG A 111 -4.91 -13.03 5.44
C ARG A 111 -6.04 -12.52 4.53
N LEU A 112 -5.79 -12.46 3.23
CA LEU A 112 -6.82 -12.07 2.26
C LEU A 112 -7.89 -13.16 2.10
N GLU A 113 -7.50 -14.41 2.21
CA GLU A 113 -8.43 -15.53 2.17
C GLU A 113 -9.33 -15.60 3.40
N ASP A 114 -8.75 -15.43 4.59
CA ASP A 114 -9.49 -15.46 5.85
C ASP A 114 -10.49 -14.29 5.96
N ASN A 115 -10.23 -13.19 5.26
CA ASN A 115 -11.13 -12.05 5.24
C ASN A 115 -12.27 -12.27 4.24
N LYS A 116 -13.48 -12.47 4.76
CA LYS A 116 -14.70 -12.73 3.98
C LYS A 116 -15.10 -11.60 3.02
N GLU A 117 -14.61 -10.37 3.26
CA GLU A 117 -14.88 -9.20 2.43
C GLU A 117 -13.87 -9.02 1.29
N THR A 118 -12.89 -9.91 1.18
CA THR A 118 -11.85 -9.81 0.16
C THR A 118 -12.42 -10.07 -1.23
N THR A 119 -12.16 -9.16 -2.16
CA THR A 119 -12.58 -9.28 -3.56
C THR A 119 -11.71 -10.29 -4.31
N LYS A 120 -12.28 -10.92 -5.35
CA LYS A 120 -11.55 -11.85 -6.23
C LYS A 120 -10.29 -11.19 -6.83
N ASP A 121 -10.37 -9.92 -7.23
CA ASP A 121 -9.25 -9.14 -7.77
C ASP A 121 -8.06 -9.05 -6.78
N ARG A 122 -8.34 -8.86 -5.49
CA ARG A 122 -7.28 -8.80 -4.46
C ARG A 122 -6.60 -10.15 -4.26
N LEU A 123 -7.37 -11.24 -4.27
CA LEU A 123 -6.84 -12.60 -4.19
C LEU A 123 -5.98 -12.94 -5.41
N GLU A 124 -6.40 -12.55 -6.61
CA GLU A 124 -5.64 -12.76 -7.83
C GLU A 124 -4.31 -11.98 -7.80
N LYS A 125 -4.33 -10.72 -7.38
CA LYS A 125 -3.11 -9.92 -7.16
C LYS A 125 -2.16 -10.54 -6.14
N ALA A 126 -2.70 -11.14 -5.07
CA ALA A 126 -1.88 -11.84 -4.07
C ALA A 126 -1.23 -13.09 -4.64
N ARG A 127 -1.96 -13.89 -5.42
CA ARG A 127 -1.44 -15.07 -6.11
C ARG A 127 -0.34 -14.68 -7.12
N GLU A 128 -0.58 -13.62 -7.88
CA GLU A 128 0.41 -13.10 -8.84
C GLU A 128 1.69 -12.60 -8.12
N ALA A 129 1.54 -11.92 -6.98
CA ALA A 129 2.68 -11.46 -6.19
C ALA A 129 3.48 -12.64 -5.61
N LEU A 130 2.81 -13.69 -5.15
CA LEU A 130 3.42 -14.93 -4.68
C LEU A 130 4.19 -15.62 -5.84
N HIS A 131 3.56 -15.79 -6.98
CA HIS A 131 4.17 -16.43 -8.16
C HIS A 131 5.41 -15.66 -8.64
N LYS A 132 5.36 -14.34 -8.71
CA LYS A 132 6.53 -13.51 -9.05
C LYS A 132 7.68 -13.68 -8.04
N GLN A 133 7.37 -13.91 -6.77
CA GLN A 133 8.38 -14.16 -5.76
C GLN A 133 8.99 -15.56 -5.91
N GLU A 134 8.19 -16.58 -6.25
CA GLU A 134 8.64 -17.94 -6.57
C GLU A 134 9.62 -17.92 -7.74
N GLU A 135 9.28 -17.25 -8.85
CA GLU A 135 10.17 -17.09 -10.02
C GLU A 135 11.50 -16.41 -9.68
N LYS A 136 11.46 -15.39 -8.80
CA LYS A 136 12.70 -14.73 -8.36
C LYS A 136 13.60 -15.66 -7.57
N ILE A 137 13.02 -16.50 -6.73
CA ILE A 137 13.76 -17.48 -5.95
C ILE A 137 14.36 -18.54 -6.85
N GLU A 138 13.62 -19.03 -7.84
CA GLU A 138 14.12 -20.01 -8.81
C GLU A 138 15.33 -19.48 -9.56
N LYS A 139 15.23 -18.28 -10.14
CA LYS A 139 16.38 -17.60 -10.78
C LYS A 139 17.55 -17.37 -9.83
N LYS A 140 17.26 -17.11 -8.54
CA LYS A 140 18.31 -16.91 -7.53
C LYS A 140 19.01 -18.22 -7.21
N ILE A 141 18.29 -19.34 -7.14
CA ILE A 141 18.85 -20.69 -6.95
C ILE A 141 19.82 -21.01 -8.09
N GLU A 142 19.41 -20.83 -9.35
CA GLU A 142 20.27 -21.07 -10.52
C GLU A 142 21.61 -20.28 -10.45
N VAL A 143 21.53 -19.01 -10.04
CA VAL A 143 22.70 -18.16 -9.86
C VAL A 143 23.59 -18.65 -8.71
N LEU A 144 23.02 -19.05 -7.59
CA LEU A 144 23.75 -19.52 -6.42
C LEU A 144 24.42 -20.90 -6.68
N GLU A 145 23.73 -21.80 -7.38
CA GLU A 145 24.28 -23.07 -7.85
C GLU A 145 25.50 -22.86 -8.75
N SER A 146 25.42 -21.94 -9.70
CA SER A 146 26.56 -21.60 -10.57
C SER A 146 27.78 -21.04 -9.82
N ARG A 147 27.60 -20.56 -8.59
CA ARG A 147 28.65 -20.01 -7.72
C ARG A 147 29.13 -20.99 -6.64
N GLY A 148 28.50 -22.16 -6.51
CA GLY A 148 28.82 -23.14 -5.47
C GLY A 148 28.39 -22.72 -4.07
N GLU A 149 27.33 -21.90 -3.94
CA GLU A 149 26.78 -21.41 -2.66
C GLU A 149 25.71 -22.41 -2.13
N ASP A 150 26.13 -23.66 -1.86
CA ASP A 150 25.24 -24.78 -1.58
C ASP A 150 24.33 -24.56 -0.37
N ASP A 151 24.84 -23.98 0.72
CA ASP A 151 24.06 -23.69 1.93
C ASP A 151 22.89 -22.74 1.63
N ALA A 152 23.12 -21.72 0.79
CA ALA A 152 22.09 -20.76 0.41
C ALA A 152 21.06 -21.39 -0.54
N VAL A 153 21.47 -22.29 -1.42
CA VAL A 153 20.61 -23.09 -2.30
C VAL A 153 19.70 -23.99 -1.49
N GLU A 154 20.25 -24.75 -0.55
CA GLU A 154 19.49 -25.67 0.29
C GLU A 154 18.40 -24.94 1.09
N MET A 155 18.77 -23.80 1.71
CA MET A 155 17.81 -22.94 2.41
C MET A 155 16.63 -22.51 1.53
N LEU A 156 16.89 -22.07 0.31
CA LEU A 156 15.83 -21.61 -0.60
C LEU A 156 14.97 -22.78 -1.10
N ARG A 157 15.56 -23.94 -1.38
CA ARG A 157 14.82 -25.15 -1.79
C ARG A 157 13.92 -25.69 -0.69
N GLU A 158 14.40 -25.68 0.58
CA GLU A 158 13.57 -26.08 1.73
C GLU A 158 12.30 -25.20 1.84
N VAL A 159 12.47 -23.90 1.67
CA VAL A 159 11.35 -22.96 1.72
C VAL A 159 10.38 -23.16 0.57
N GLN A 160 10.88 -23.41 -0.66
CA GLN A 160 10.01 -23.72 -1.79
C GLN A 160 9.13 -24.96 -1.52
N LYS A 161 9.72 -26.02 -0.93
CA LYS A 161 8.95 -27.23 -0.58
C LYS A 161 7.81 -26.91 0.41
N LYS A 162 8.11 -26.19 1.49
CA LYS A 162 7.08 -25.77 2.47
C LYS A 162 6.00 -24.90 1.83
N GLN A 163 6.38 -24.03 0.91
CA GLN A 163 5.44 -23.16 0.19
C GLN A 163 4.48 -23.94 -0.70
N ILE A 164 4.95 -24.99 -1.37
CA ILE A 164 4.10 -25.84 -2.20
C ILE A 164 3.00 -26.49 -1.35
N GLU A 165 3.33 -26.96 -0.13
CA GLU A 165 2.34 -27.54 0.78
C GLU A 165 1.29 -26.51 1.20
N ILE A 166 1.72 -25.32 1.65
CA ILE A 166 0.81 -24.25 2.08
C ILE A 166 -0.07 -23.79 0.91
N LYS A 167 0.52 -23.67 -0.29
CA LYS A 167 -0.23 -23.29 -1.50
C LYS A 167 -1.32 -24.29 -1.84
N LYS A 168 -1.06 -25.62 -1.71
CA LYS A 168 -2.06 -26.66 -1.90
C LYS A 168 -3.21 -26.53 -0.90
N GLU A 169 -2.89 -26.34 0.39
CA GLU A 169 -3.90 -26.14 1.44
C GLU A 169 -4.78 -24.91 1.16
N ILE A 170 -4.17 -23.82 0.73
CA ILE A 170 -4.89 -22.59 0.39
C ILE A 170 -5.82 -22.82 -0.82
N ILE A 171 -5.34 -23.51 -1.85
CA ILE A 171 -6.15 -23.83 -3.05
C ILE A 171 -7.36 -24.69 -2.66
N GLU A 172 -7.14 -25.72 -1.86
CA GLU A 172 -8.20 -26.61 -1.39
C GLU A 172 -9.29 -25.84 -0.61
N LYS A 173 -8.89 -24.96 0.30
CA LYS A 173 -9.81 -24.09 1.04
C LYS A 173 -10.59 -23.13 0.12
N LEU A 174 -9.96 -22.60 -0.92
CA LEU A 174 -10.62 -21.73 -1.89
C LEU A 174 -11.65 -22.49 -2.73
N GLU A 175 -11.33 -23.70 -3.18
CA GLU A 175 -12.25 -24.56 -3.92
C GLU A 175 -13.47 -24.92 -3.07
N GLU A 176 -13.28 -25.33 -1.81
CA GLU A 176 -14.38 -25.55 -0.88
C GLU A 176 -15.29 -24.32 -0.70
N ARG A 177 -14.68 -23.15 -0.62
CA ARG A 177 -15.40 -21.89 -0.47
C ARG A 177 -16.24 -21.56 -1.71
N GLU A 178 -15.69 -21.79 -2.90
CA GLU A 178 -16.39 -21.58 -4.16
C GLU A 178 -17.59 -22.53 -4.30
N ILE A 179 -17.42 -23.79 -3.92
CA ILE A 179 -18.53 -24.77 -3.87
C ILE A 179 -19.62 -24.31 -2.89
N LYS A 180 -19.25 -23.85 -1.69
CA LYS A 180 -20.21 -23.34 -0.70
C LYS A 180 -20.97 -22.10 -1.21
N LEU A 181 -20.31 -21.23 -1.95
CA LEU A 181 -20.95 -20.05 -2.56
C LEU A 181 -21.94 -20.45 -3.66
N LYS A 182 -21.55 -21.34 -4.57
CA LYS A 182 -22.44 -21.87 -5.61
C LYS A 182 -23.69 -22.51 -5.02
N ASN A 183 -23.52 -23.36 -4.01
CA ASN A 183 -24.64 -24.00 -3.31
C ASN A 183 -25.57 -22.98 -2.62
N ARG A 184 -25.03 -21.87 -2.15
CA ARG A 184 -25.83 -20.78 -1.56
C ARG A 184 -26.59 -19.99 -2.63
N GLU A 185 -25.96 -19.71 -3.76
CA GLU A 185 -26.60 -19.05 -4.90
C GLU A 185 -27.76 -19.89 -5.47
N GLU A 186 -27.56 -21.18 -5.62
CA GLU A 186 -28.62 -22.10 -6.07
C GLU A 186 -29.81 -22.08 -5.11
N LYS A 187 -29.57 -22.15 -3.79
CA LYS A 187 -30.66 -22.07 -2.79
C LYS A 187 -31.40 -20.74 -2.80
N ILE A 188 -30.71 -19.64 -3.09
CA ILE A 188 -31.35 -18.33 -3.22
C ILE A 188 -32.25 -18.31 -4.45
N LEU A 189 -31.75 -18.79 -5.58
CA LEU A 189 -32.51 -18.88 -6.83
C LEU A 189 -33.77 -19.77 -6.69
N GLU A 190 -33.65 -20.87 -5.97
CA GLU A 190 -34.76 -21.77 -5.70
C GLU A 190 -35.86 -21.09 -4.85
N ARG A 191 -35.45 -20.41 -3.77
CA ARG A 191 -36.39 -19.61 -2.95
C ARG A 191 -37.04 -18.48 -3.72
N GLU A 192 -36.33 -17.83 -4.62
CA GLU A 192 -36.87 -16.77 -5.47
C GLU A 192 -37.94 -17.33 -6.44
N LYS A 193 -37.68 -18.49 -7.01
CA LYS A 193 -38.70 -19.20 -7.86
C LYS A 193 -39.94 -19.54 -7.07
N GLU A 194 -39.81 -20.14 -5.87
CA GLU A 194 -40.93 -20.45 -5.00
C GLU A 194 -41.75 -19.21 -4.60
N PHE A 195 -41.03 -18.11 -4.27
CA PHE A 195 -41.70 -16.86 -3.94
C PHE A 195 -42.50 -16.30 -5.11
N ASN A 196 -41.93 -16.32 -6.31
CA ASN A 196 -42.59 -15.84 -7.51
C ASN A 196 -43.82 -16.69 -7.86
N GLN A 197 -43.76 -18.04 -7.71
CA GLN A 197 -44.89 -18.91 -7.89
C GLN A 197 -46.05 -18.60 -6.91
N LYS A 198 -45.74 -18.50 -5.62
CA LYS A 198 -46.75 -18.12 -4.61
C LYS A 198 -47.37 -16.74 -4.87
N ARG A 199 -46.58 -15.80 -5.34
CA ARG A 199 -47.05 -14.45 -5.72
C ARG A 199 -48.03 -14.54 -6.92
N GLU A 200 -47.69 -15.32 -7.93
CA GLU A 200 -48.59 -15.52 -9.08
C GLU A 200 -49.91 -16.23 -8.69
N GLU A 201 -49.86 -17.25 -7.85
CA GLU A 201 -51.03 -17.92 -7.32
C GLU A 201 -51.94 -16.94 -6.57
N HIS A 202 -51.40 -16.16 -5.69
CA HIS A 202 -52.14 -15.11 -4.95
C HIS A 202 -52.80 -14.10 -5.89
N LEU A 203 -52.09 -13.65 -6.91
CA LEU A 203 -52.66 -12.73 -7.91
C LEU A 203 -53.78 -13.36 -8.73
N ARG A 204 -53.69 -14.66 -9.05
CA ARG A 204 -54.76 -15.40 -9.73
C ARG A 204 -56.00 -15.54 -8.85
N GLU A 205 -55.84 -15.81 -7.56
CA GLU A 205 -56.97 -15.86 -6.61
C GLU A 205 -57.63 -14.48 -6.45
N GLN A 206 -56.88 -13.42 -6.35
CA GLN A 206 -57.45 -12.07 -6.29
C GLN A 206 -58.24 -11.73 -7.54
N ARG A 207 -57.77 -12.06 -8.74
CA ARG A 207 -58.50 -11.84 -9.99
C ARG A 207 -59.83 -12.64 -10.02
N LYS A 208 -59.81 -13.87 -9.59
CA LYS A 208 -61.03 -14.68 -9.52
C LYS A 208 -62.09 -14.08 -8.58
N LYS A 209 -61.68 -13.63 -7.40
CA LYS A 209 -62.56 -12.95 -6.43
C LYS A 209 -63.13 -11.66 -7.02
N GLN A 210 -62.35 -10.91 -7.74
CA GLN A 210 -62.77 -9.67 -8.39
C GLN A 210 -63.75 -9.93 -9.53
N GLU A 211 -63.54 -10.96 -10.36
CA GLU A 211 -64.47 -11.40 -11.40
C GLU A 211 -65.80 -11.91 -10.84
N GLU A 212 -65.77 -12.62 -9.68
CA GLU A 212 -66.97 -13.04 -8.97
C GLU A 212 -67.79 -11.84 -8.46
N GLN A 213 -67.15 -10.88 -7.82
CA GLN A 213 -67.78 -9.64 -7.35
C GLN A 213 -68.40 -8.85 -8.52
N ASP A 214 -67.69 -8.72 -9.63
CA ASP A 214 -68.20 -8.03 -10.81
C ASP A 214 -69.41 -8.73 -11.42
N ARG A 215 -69.47 -10.09 -11.37
CA ARG A 215 -70.65 -10.88 -11.81
C ARG A 215 -71.83 -10.67 -10.86
N GLU A 216 -71.61 -10.66 -9.56
CA GLU A 216 -72.66 -10.38 -8.58
C GLU A 216 -73.25 -8.98 -8.72
N ASN A 217 -72.38 -7.98 -8.87
CA ASN A 217 -72.81 -6.60 -9.08
C ASN A 217 -73.65 -6.44 -10.35
N LYS A 218 -73.25 -7.10 -11.46
CA LYS A 218 -74.02 -7.07 -12.70
C LYS A 218 -75.39 -7.73 -12.58
N LYS A 219 -75.55 -8.80 -11.78
CA LYS A 219 -76.85 -9.43 -11.51
C LYS A 219 -77.73 -8.49 -10.71
N ILE A 220 -77.18 -7.74 -9.75
CA ILE A 220 -77.95 -6.75 -8.95
C ILE A 220 -78.41 -5.58 -9.86
N GLU A 221 -77.58 -5.11 -10.78
CA GLU A 221 -77.93 -4.02 -11.69
C GLU A 221 -79.00 -4.40 -12.72
N HIS A 222 -79.09 -5.68 -13.11
CA HIS A 222 -80.10 -6.18 -14.10
C HIS A 222 -81.35 -6.72 -13.47
N GLY A 223 -81.49 -6.71 -12.14
CA GLY A 223 -82.76 -6.94 -11.44
C GLY A 223 -83.25 -8.39 -11.52
N GLU A 224 -82.33 -9.40 -11.65
CA GLU A 224 -82.64 -10.83 -11.51
C GLU A 224 -82.43 -11.35 -10.09
#